data_00d25cae1c52bcf39e317c4d634b81f8
#
_entry.id   00d25cae1c52bcf39e317c4d634b81f8
#
_cell.length_a   1.000
_cell.length_b   1.000
_cell.length_c   1.000
_cell.angle_alpha   90.00
_cell.angle_beta   90.00
_cell.angle_gamma   90.00
#
_symmetry.space_group_name_H-M   'P 1'
#
loop_
_entity.id
_entity.type
_entity.pdbx_description
1 polymer ?
#
loop_
_entity_poly.entity_id
_entity_poly.type
_entity_poly.pdbx_seq_one_letter_code
_entity_poly.pdbx_strand_id
1 'polypeptide(L)'
;MTVKNDIVLWDNGREKLCLLTVPNEHQYKYIEGISCITFGISYENMNFKGCDTFTLFDHFYSNIVNEIESTYTSLNGSFRIYDVGADTDGYIELVMTNGKLSVKGQLGASFSSHSLMFEFEADQTLVGNLLQEITF
;
A
#
# COMPACT_ATOMS: atom_id res chain seq x y z
N MET A 1 -6.98 -23.23 11.81
CA MET A 1 -6.03 -22.27 11.22
C MET A 1 -6.72 -21.47 10.13
N THR A 2 -6.75 -20.19 10.28
CA THR A 2 -7.37 -19.33 9.26
C THR A 2 -6.36 -19.06 8.15
N VAL A 3 -6.69 -19.45 6.95
CA VAL A 3 -5.91 -19.07 5.78
C VAL A 3 -6.28 -17.64 5.44
N LYS A 4 -5.32 -16.73 5.54
CA LYS A 4 -5.53 -15.36 5.09
C LYS A 4 -5.49 -15.34 3.57
N ASN A 5 -6.59 -14.95 2.97
CA ASN A 5 -6.63 -14.69 1.55
C ASN A 5 -6.13 -13.28 1.30
N ASP A 6 -5.22 -13.14 0.34
CA ASP A 6 -4.76 -11.83 -0.10
C ASP A 6 -5.92 -11.06 -0.70
N ILE A 7 -5.98 -9.78 -0.39
CA ILE A 7 -7.00 -8.89 -0.94
C ILE A 7 -6.43 -8.26 -2.20
N VAL A 8 -7.03 -8.57 -3.34
CA VAL A 8 -6.57 -8.06 -4.64
C VAL A 8 -7.04 -6.62 -4.79
N LEU A 9 -6.09 -5.70 -4.92
CA LEU A 9 -6.36 -4.29 -5.22
C LEU A 9 -6.42 -4.03 -6.72
N TRP A 10 -5.58 -4.74 -7.47
CA TRP A 10 -5.47 -4.60 -8.92
C TRP A 10 -4.95 -5.89 -9.53
N ASP A 11 -5.57 -6.31 -10.62
CA ASP A 11 -5.10 -7.46 -11.39
C ASP A 11 -5.55 -7.27 -12.84
N ASN A 12 -4.58 -7.03 -13.73
CA ASN A 12 -4.87 -6.84 -15.17
C ASN A 12 -4.33 -8.02 -16.01
N GLY A 13 -3.95 -9.13 -15.37
CA GLY A 13 -3.36 -10.28 -16.03
C GLY A 13 -1.85 -10.20 -16.18
N ARG A 14 -1.25 -9.02 -16.00
CA ARG A 14 0.20 -8.80 -16.06
C ARG A 14 0.74 -8.40 -14.70
N GLU A 15 0.13 -7.39 -14.09
CA GLU A 15 0.50 -6.90 -12.78
C GLU A 15 -0.61 -7.20 -11.78
N LYS A 16 -0.23 -7.60 -10.59
CA LYS A 16 -1.16 -7.86 -9.50
C LYS A 16 -0.63 -7.22 -8.23
N LEU A 17 -1.44 -6.34 -7.66
CA LEU A 17 -1.14 -5.67 -6.41
C LEU A 17 -2.13 -6.13 -5.36
N CYS A 18 -1.62 -6.62 -4.24
CA CYS A 18 -2.45 -7.17 -3.17
C CYS A 18 -2.12 -6.53 -1.83
N LEU A 19 -3.15 -6.45 -1.00
CA LEU A 19 -3.03 -6.14 0.41
C LEU A 19 -2.94 -7.48 1.15
N LEU A 20 -1.80 -7.75 1.81
CA LEU A 20 -1.55 -9.02 2.49
C LEU A 20 -2.20 -9.09 3.85
N THR A 21 -2.22 -7.96 4.54
CA THR A 21 -2.86 -7.84 5.84
C THR A 21 -3.68 -6.57 5.85
N VAL A 22 -4.91 -6.67 6.33
CA VAL A 22 -5.82 -5.54 6.41
C VAL A 22 -5.51 -4.76 7.68
N PRO A 23 -5.36 -3.43 7.61
CA PRO A 23 -5.27 -2.62 8.82
C PRO A 23 -6.58 -2.74 9.58
N ASN A 24 -6.54 -3.40 10.72
CA ASN A 24 -7.70 -3.57 11.56
C ASN A 24 -7.27 -3.53 13.02
N GLU A 25 -8.22 -3.69 13.91
CA GLU A 25 -7.98 -3.62 15.35
C GLU A 25 -6.91 -4.58 15.86
N HIS A 26 -6.64 -5.68 15.14
CA HIS A 26 -5.65 -6.67 15.53
C HIS A 26 -4.25 -6.33 15.04
N GLN A 27 -4.11 -5.29 14.24
CA GLN A 27 -2.84 -4.87 13.66
C GLN A 27 -2.20 -3.71 14.43
N TYR A 28 -2.86 -3.22 15.47
CA TYR A 28 -2.34 -2.11 16.27
C TYR A 28 -1.15 -2.56 17.08
N LYS A 29 -0.11 -1.74 17.06
CA LYS A 29 1.09 -1.89 17.87
C LYS A 29 1.37 -0.55 18.55
N TYR A 30 2.15 -0.61 19.63
CA TYR A 30 2.61 0.60 20.30
C TYR A 30 4.12 0.68 20.21
N ILE A 31 4.62 1.79 19.66
CA ILE A 31 6.03 2.11 19.62
C ILE A 31 6.22 3.35 20.47
N GLU A 32 6.99 3.23 21.55
CA GLU A 32 7.21 4.32 22.50
C GLU A 32 5.89 4.97 23.00
N GLY A 33 4.87 4.14 23.19
CA GLY A 33 3.56 4.60 23.67
C GLY A 33 2.66 5.19 22.59
N ILE A 34 3.09 5.19 21.32
CA ILE A 34 2.30 5.71 20.21
C ILE A 34 1.65 4.54 19.46
N SER A 35 0.36 4.66 19.21
CA SER A 35 -0.38 3.65 18.45
C SER A 35 0.03 3.61 16.99
N CYS A 36 0.27 2.42 16.47
CA CYS A 36 0.70 2.19 15.09
C CYS A 36 -0.19 1.16 14.42
N ILE A 37 -0.33 1.28 13.11
CA ILE A 37 -1.06 0.33 12.26
C ILE A 37 -0.07 -0.27 11.28
N THR A 38 -0.10 -1.60 11.16
CA THR A 38 0.79 -2.32 10.26
C THR A 38 -0.01 -3.05 9.20
N PHE A 39 0.44 -2.98 7.96
CA PHE A 39 -0.14 -3.76 6.88
C PHE A 39 0.93 -4.17 5.86
N GLY A 40 0.65 -5.25 5.13
CA GLY A 40 1.55 -5.77 4.12
C GLY A 40 1.01 -5.56 2.72
N ILE A 41 1.92 -5.37 1.78
CA ILE A 41 1.60 -5.22 0.36
C ILE A 41 2.48 -6.16 -0.44
N SER A 42 1.90 -6.79 -1.46
CA SER A 42 2.65 -7.56 -2.43
C SER A 42 2.40 -7.07 -3.85
N TYR A 43 3.42 -7.15 -4.66
CA TYR A 43 3.34 -6.91 -6.09
C TYR A 43 3.87 -8.14 -6.82
N GLU A 44 3.17 -8.51 -7.89
CA GLU A 44 3.56 -9.64 -8.72
C GLU A 44 3.37 -9.28 -10.18
N ASN A 45 4.37 -9.59 -10.98
CA ASN A 45 4.21 -9.69 -12.42
C ASN A 45 4.80 -11.03 -12.87
N MET A 46 4.63 -11.40 -14.11
CA MET A 46 4.91 -12.74 -14.65
C MET A 46 6.16 -13.43 -14.09
N ASN A 47 7.23 -12.68 -13.85
CA ASN A 47 8.53 -13.23 -13.47
C ASN A 47 9.01 -12.84 -12.09
N PHE A 48 8.37 -11.85 -11.47
CA PHE A 48 8.84 -11.27 -10.23
C PHE A 48 7.71 -11.11 -9.23
N LYS A 49 8.04 -11.37 -7.97
CA LYS A 49 7.12 -11.15 -6.88
C LYS A 49 7.90 -10.59 -5.69
N GLY A 50 7.35 -9.55 -5.07
CA GLY A 50 7.93 -8.98 -3.87
C GLY A 50 6.82 -8.57 -2.89
N CYS A 51 7.20 -8.44 -1.63
CA CYS A 51 6.30 -7.96 -0.61
C CYS A 51 7.06 -7.14 0.43
N ASP A 52 6.33 -6.32 1.14
CA ASP A 52 6.88 -5.52 2.23
C ASP A 52 5.77 -5.25 3.25
N THR A 53 6.18 -4.88 4.44
CA THR A 53 5.28 -4.52 5.54
C THR A 53 5.56 -3.09 5.94
N PHE A 54 4.50 -2.30 6.06
CA PHE A 54 4.58 -0.89 6.41
C PHE A 54 3.88 -0.64 7.73
N THR A 55 4.55 0.09 8.61
CA THR A 55 3.99 0.52 9.89
C THR A 55 3.83 2.02 9.88
N LEU A 56 2.62 2.49 10.20
CA LEU A 56 2.26 3.91 10.19
C LEU A 56 1.75 4.32 11.57
N PHE A 57 2.14 5.50 12.03
CA PHE A 57 1.53 6.09 13.21
C PHE A 57 0.08 6.47 12.91
N ASP A 58 -0.75 6.43 13.93
CA ASP A 58 -2.20 6.67 13.82
C ASP A 58 -2.54 7.95 13.04
N HIS A 59 -1.89 9.06 13.37
CA HIS A 59 -2.20 10.32 12.70
C HIS A 59 -1.71 10.34 11.24
N PHE A 60 -0.61 9.67 10.93
CA PHE A 60 -0.16 9.51 9.54
C PHE A 60 -1.13 8.64 8.75
N TYR A 61 -1.64 7.58 9.38
CA TYR A 61 -2.63 6.73 8.75
C TYR A 61 -3.89 7.52 8.40
N SER A 62 -4.39 8.33 9.33
CA SER A 62 -5.56 9.17 9.09
C SER A 62 -5.33 10.16 7.95
N ASN A 63 -4.15 10.77 7.89
CA ASN A 63 -3.80 11.68 6.81
C ASN A 63 -3.75 10.97 5.45
N ILE A 64 -3.16 9.77 5.41
CA ILE A 64 -3.09 8.97 4.19
C ILE A 64 -4.49 8.58 3.73
N VAL A 65 -5.36 8.15 4.64
CA VAL A 65 -6.75 7.82 4.31
C VAL A 65 -7.45 9.03 3.68
N ASN A 66 -7.26 10.22 4.25
CA ASN A 66 -7.85 11.44 3.71
C ASN A 66 -7.30 11.76 2.31
N GLU A 67 -6.00 11.58 2.09
CA GLU A 67 -5.39 11.80 0.77
C GLU A 67 -5.91 10.80 -0.26
N ILE A 68 -6.07 9.55 0.13
CA ILE A 68 -6.62 8.50 -0.75
C ILE A 68 -8.07 8.84 -1.12
N GLU A 69 -8.88 9.23 -0.14
CA GLU A 69 -10.27 9.60 -0.37
C GLU A 69 -10.37 10.82 -1.29
N SER A 70 -9.58 11.85 -1.06
CA SER A 70 -9.54 13.05 -1.90
C SER A 70 -9.11 12.71 -3.33
N THR A 71 -8.10 11.87 -3.48
CA THR A 71 -7.61 11.44 -4.79
C THR A 71 -8.68 10.66 -5.55
N TYR A 72 -9.37 9.77 -4.85
CA TYR A 72 -10.45 8.98 -5.44
C TYR A 72 -11.62 9.86 -5.89
N THR A 73 -12.01 10.80 -5.04
CA THR A 73 -13.17 11.68 -5.29
C THR A 73 -12.89 12.66 -6.42
N SER A 74 -11.71 13.27 -6.44
CA SER A 74 -11.36 14.30 -7.43
C SER A 74 -10.78 13.72 -8.72
N LEU A 75 -10.38 12.44 -8.73
CA LEU A 75 -9.67 11.77 -9.82
C LEU A 75 -8.34 12.44 -10.15
N ASN A 76 -7.79 13.18 -9.20
CA ASN A 76 -6.51 13.86 -9.28
C ASN A 76 -5.88 13.89 -7.90
N GLY A 77 -4.56 13.80 -7.86
CA GLY A 77 -3.81 13.88 -6.62
C GLY A 77 -2.75 12.81 -6.53
N SER A 78 -2.12 12.74 -5.39
CA SER A 78 -1.09 11.74 -5.14
C SER A 78 -1.01 11.41 -3.65
N PHE A 79 -0.54 10.21 -3.37
CA PHE A 79 -0.23 9.82 -2.00
C PHE A 79 0.88 8.79 -2.00
N ARG A 80 1.56 8.69 -0.88
CA ARG A 80 2.69 7.79 -0.70
C ARG A 80 2.53 7.03 0.61
N ILE A 81 2.75 5.73 0.56
CA ILE A 81 2.74 4.85 1.73
C ILE A 81 4.18 4.41 1.97
N TYR A 82 4.67 4.62 3.18
CA TYR A 82 6.03 4.25 3.56
C TYR A 82 6.09 3.90 5.04
N ASP A 83 7.16 3.23 5.45
CA ASP A 83 7.32 2.75 6.81
C ASP A 83 7.91 3.83 7.73
N VAL A 84 7.29 4.02 8.90
CA VAL A 84 7.79 5.01 9.87
C VAL A 84 8.89 4.44 10.77
N GLY A 85 8.96 3.10 10.89
CA GLY A 85 9.92 2.43 11.77
C GLY A 85 11.32 2.32 11.18
N ALA A 86 11.52 2.70 9.94
CA ALA A 86 12.78 2.61 9.20
C ALA A 86 13.34 1.18 9.09
N ASP A 87 12.50 0.16 9.29
CA ASP A 87 12.87 -1.24 9.06
C ASP A 87 13.02 -1.52 7.57
N THR A 88 12.38 -0.70 6.76
CA THR A 88 12.49 -0.73 5.31
C THR A 88 12.44 0.71 4.79
N ASP A 89 13.14 0.98 3.68
CA ASP A 89 12.97 2.21 2.92
C ASP A 89 12.03 2.01 1.72
N GLY A 90 11.31 0.89 1.75
CA GLY A 90 10.27 0.61 0.75
C GLY A 90 9.15 1.62 0.79
N TYR A 91 8.47 1.75 -0.32
CA TYR A 91 7.36 2.68 -0.46
C TYR A 91 6.46 2.29 -1.62
N ILE A 92 5.25 2.85 -1.61
CA ILE A 92 4.36 2.83 -2.77
C ILE A 92 3.86 4.24 -2.99
N GLU A 93 4.01 4.73 -4.20
CA GLU A 93 3.57 6.06 -4.59
C GLU A 93 2.54 5.94 -5.70
N LEU A 94 1.41 6.59 -5.51
CA LEU A 94 0.30 6.58 -6.45
C LEU A 94 0.03 8.02 -6.88
N VAL A 95 0.02 8.24 -8.19
CA VAL A 95 -0.26 9.56 -8.78
C VAL A 95 -1.43 9.43 -9.73
N MET A 96 -2.50 10.16 -9.45
CA MET A 96 -3.72 10.16 -10.26
C MET A 96 -3.81 11.44 -11.06
N THR A 97 -4.06 11.29 -12.36
CA THR A 97 -4.27 12.43 -13.26
C THR A 97 -5.46 12.12 -14.15
N ASN A 98 -6.56 12.85 -13.95
CA ASN A 98 -7.80 12.68 -14.73
C ASN A 98 -8.26 11.21 -14.76
N GLY A 99 -8.22 10.53 -13.63
CA GLY A 99 -8.65 9.14 -13.49
C GLY A 99 -7.63 8.10 -13.93
N LYS A 100 -6.51 8.50 -14.49
CA LYS A 100 -5.40 7.61 -14.83
C LYS A 100 -4.44 7.55 -13.66
N LEU A 101 -4.07 6.35 -13.26
CA LEU A 101 -3.22 6.12 -12.10
C LEU A 101 -1.87 5.59 -12.53
N SER A 102 -0.81 6.22 -12.04
CA SER A 102 0.55 5.69 -12.11
C SER A 102 0.93 5.17 -10.74
N VAL A 103 1.37 3.93 -10.67
CA VAL A 103 1.79 3.27 -9.43
C VAL A 103 3.25 2.91 -9.57
N LYS A 104 4.06 3.34 -8.63
CA LYS A 104 5.45 2.90 -8.55
C LYS A 104 5.83 2.63 -7.12
N GLY A 105 6.78 1.75 -6.92
CA GLY A 105 7.20 1.43 -5.58
C GLY A 105 8.47 0.61 -5.51
N GLN A 106 8.90 0.43 -4.29
CA GLN A 106 9.97 -0.45 -3.91
C GLN A 106 9.47 -1.31 -2.76
N LEU A 107 9.56 -2.61 -2.91
CA LEU A 107 9.22 -3.57 -1.87
C LEU A 107 10.50 -4.29 -1.44
N GLY A 108 10.75 -4.31 -0.12
CA GLY A 108 12.01 -4.73 0.43
C GLY A 108 12.98 -3.56 0.55
N ALA A 109 13.82 -3.61 1.57
CA ALA A 109 14.77 -2.53 1.87
C ALA A 109 15.90 -2.48 0.84
N SER A 110 16.28 -1.29 0.38
CA SER A 110 17.36 -1.12 -0.59
C SER A 110 18.71 -1.57 -0.05
N PHE A 111 18.88 -1.54 1.28
CA PHE A 111 20.10 -2.02 1.94
C PHE A 111 20.10 -3.54 2.15
N SER A 112 19.00 -4.21 1.81
CA SER A 112 18.89 -5.66 1.81
C SER A 112 19.39 -6.22 0.48
N SER A 113 19.75 -7.52 0.45
CA SER A 113 20.11 -8.18 -0.79
C SER A 113 18.92 -8.45 -1.70
N HIS A 114 17.71 -8.24 -1.22
CA HIS A 114 16.47 -8.50 -1.97
C HIS A 114 15.54 -7.31 -1.90
N SER A 115 15.32 -6.66 -3.03
CA SER A 115 14.31 -5.62 -3.17
C SER A 115 13.76 -5.66 -4.58
N LEU A 116 12.51 -5.24 -4.73
CA LEU A 116 11.83 -5.20 -6.01
C LEU A 116 11.33 -3.78 -6.27
N MET A 117 11.77 -3.21 -7.38
CA MET A 117 11.23 -1.93 -7.85
C MET A 117 10.24 -2.21 -8.98
N PHE A 118 9.12 -1.51 -8.97
CA PHE A 118 8.09 -1.70 -9.98
C PHE A 118 7.41 -0.38 -10.34
N GLU A 119 6.82 -0.37 -11.52
CA GLU A 119 6.01 0.74 -12.01
C GLU A 119 4.98 0.19 -13.00
N PHE A 120 3.74 0.61 -12.87
CA PHE A 120 2.68 0.23 -13.80
C PHE A 120 1.57 1.28 -13.81
N GLU A 121 0.69 1.20 -14.80
CA GLU A 121 -0.47 2.07 -14.94
C GLU A 121 -1.74 1.33 -14.56
N ALA A 122 -2.65 2.04 -13.92
CA ALA A 122 -3.95 1.54 -13.49
C ALA A 122 -4.99 2.65 -13.64
N ASP A 123 -6.08 2.54 -12.92
CA ASP A 123 -7.13 3.57 -12.89
C ASP A 123 -7.71 3.72 -11.48
N GLN A 124 -8.76 4.53 -11.37
CA GLN A 124 -9.39 4.80 -10.08
C GLN A 124 -9.92 3.55 -9.36
N THR A 125 -10.12 2.45 -10.07
CA THR A 125 -10.60 1.21 -9.45
C THR A 125 -9.64 0.72 -8.37
N LEU A 126 -8.34 0.81 -8.63
CA LEU A 126 -7.32 0.43 -7.64
C LEU A 126 -7.45 1.27 -6.38
N VAL A 127 -7.59 2.59 -6.54
CA VAL A 127 -7.70 3.51 -5.41
C VAL A 127 -8.99 3.24 -4.63
N GLY A 128 -10.10 2.99 -5.33
CA GLY A 128 -11.36 2.64 -4.70
C GLY A 128 -11.29 1.36 -3.89
N ASN A 129 -10.64 0.33 -4.44
CA ASN A 129 -10.44 -0.94 -3.73
C ASN A 129 -9.59 -0.75 -2.48
N LEU A 130 -8.52 0.03 -2.59
CA LEU A 130 -7.68 0.34 -1.44
C LEU A 130 -8.46 1.09 -0.37
N LEU A 131 -9.21 2.12 -0.74
CA LEU A 131 -10.00 2.92 0.17
C LEU A 131 -11.01 2.06 0.94
N GLN A 132 -11.68 1.14 0.24
CA GLN A 132 -12.66 0.24 0.84
C GLN A 132 -12.04 -0.62 1.94
N GLU A 133 -10.83 -1.12 1.71
CA GLU A 133 -10.18 -2.05 2.63
C GLU A 133 -9.53 -1.36 3.83
N ILE A 134 -9.09 -0.12 3.68
CA ILE A 134 -8.40 0.60 4.76
C ILE A 134 -9.34 1.47 5.59
N THR A 135 -10.58 1.67 5.14
CA THR A 135 -11.58 2.43 5.88
C THR A 135 -12.39 1.49 6.75
N PHE A 136 -12.33 1.69 8.06
CA PHE A 136 -13.08 0.87 9.02
C PHE A 136 -13.60 1.69 10.18
#